data_890e2b49fd5438aea150b440d3d94fa1
#
_entry.id   890e2b49fd5438aea150b440d3d94fa1
#
_cell.length_a   1.000
_cell.length_b   1.000
_cell.length_c   1.000
_cell.angle_alpha   90.00
_cell.angle_beta   90.00
_cell.angle_gamma   90.00
#
_symmetry.space_group_name_H-M   'P 1'
#
loop_
_entity.id
_entity.type
_entity.pdbx_description
1 polymer ?
#
loop_
_entity_poly.entity_id
_entity_poly.type
_entity_poly.pdbx_seq_one_letter_code
_entity_poly.pdbx_strand_id
1 'polypeptide(L)'
;MEKILYREGFAAEELPNEVIERIKGVSYKENPHVKLGDLAYLRVRYYDFEHKVQSGELIVARKLAQEVLDIFYELFEGGYEIEKIRLVDEYDADDERSMADNNSSAFNYRVVAGTNTISAHSYGRAIDINPLINPYIGFIRGFMSI
;
A
#
# COMPACT_ATOMS: atom_id res chain seq x y z
N MET A 1 -2.28 -17.50 5.62
CA MET A 1 -0.80 -17.42 5.47
C MET A 1 -0.13 -17.32 6.83
N GLU A 2 1.10 -17.73 6.89
CA GLU A 2 1.88 -17.52 8.10
C GLU A 2 2.27 -16.06 8.22
N LYS A 3 2.24 -15.55 9.45
CA LYS A 3 2.67 -14.19 9.72
C LYS A 3 4.17 -14.07 9.50
N ILE A 4 4.58 -13.02 8.78
CA ILE A 4 5.99 -12.73 8.56
C ILE A 4 6.42 -11.65 9.55
N LEU A 5 7.37 -12.00 10.43
CA LEU A 5 7.99 -11.05 11.35
C LEU A 5 9.39 -10.75 10.81
N TYR A 6 9.47 -9.74 9.95
CA TYR A 6 10.69 -9.46 9.18
C TYR A 6 11.76 -8.74 10.01
N ARG A 7 11.42 -7.59 10.53
CA ARG A 7 12.26 -6.76 11.40
C ARG A 7 11.36 -6.08 12.42
N GLU A 8 11.92 -5.49 13.45
CA GLU A 8 11.12 -4.75 14.42
C GLU A 8 10.32 -3.65 13.70
N GLY A 9 9.01 -3.69 13.83
CA GLY A 9 8.11 -2.75 13.17
C GLY A 9 7.80 -3.07 11.72
N PHE A 10 8.29 -4.20 11.20
CA PHE A 10 8.06 -4.65 9.82
C PHE A 10 7.48 -6.06 9.85
N ALA A 11 6.21 -6.19 9.54
CA ALA A 11 5.52 -7.47 9.58
C ALA A 11 4.42 -7.54 8.52
N ALA A 12 4.08 -8.75 8.11
CA ALA A 12 2.98 -9.01 7.19
C ALA A 12 2.15 -10.18 7.71
N GLU A 13 0.85 -10.11 7.49
CA GLU A 13 -0.09 -11.16 7.88
C GLU A 13 -1.30 -11.13 6.96
N GLU A 14 -2.12 -12.16 7.02
CA GLU A 14 -3.39 -12.10 6.29
C GLU A 14 -4.23 -10.98 6.90
N LEU A 15 -5.22 -10.49 6.14
CA LEU A 15 -6.02 -9.34 6.58
C LEU A 15 -6.72 -9.66 7.90
N PRO A 16 -6.43 -8.90 8.99
CA PRO A 16 -7.18 -9.06 10.24
C PRO A 16 -8.65 -8.68 10.04
N ASN A 17 -9.54 -9.25 10.85
CA ASN A 17 -10.97 -8.96 10.74
C ASN A 17 -11.29 -7.47 10.82
N GLU A 18 -10.63 -6.73 11.70
CA GLU A 18 -10.85 -5.28 11.82
C GLU A 18 -10.46 -4.53 10.55
N VAL A 19 -9.43 -5.01 9.85
CA VAL A 19 -9.00 -4.40 8.58
C VAL A 19 -10.01 -4.73 7.50
N ILE A 20 -10.50 -5.97 7.45
CA ILE A 20 -11.54 -6.37 6.50
C ILE A 20 -12.77 -5.48 6.68
N GLU A 21 -13.18 -5.23 7.93
CA GLU A 21 -14.31 -4.35 8.22
C GLU A 21 -14.08 -2.92 7.70
N ARG A 22 -12.85 -2.42 7.81
CA ARG A 22 -12.49 -1.09 7.35
C ARG A 22 -12.53 -0.95 5.84
N ILE A 23 -12.13 -1.99 5.10
CA ILE A 23 -11.96 -1.89 3.65
C ILE A 23 -13.16 -2.35 2.83
N LYS A 24 -14.04 -3.18 3.39
CA LYS A 24 -15.21 -3.68 2.68
C LYS A 24 -16.14 -2.52 2.27
N GLY A 25 -16.46 -2.47 0.99
CA GLY A 25 -17.31 -1.42 0.45
C GLY A 25 -16.58 -0.08 0.26
N VAL A 26 -15.30 -0.01 0.61
CA VAL A 26 -14.47 1.20 0.48
C VAL A 26 -13.39 0.90 -0.56
N SER A 27 -12.20 0.45 -0.15
CA SER A 27 -11.16 0.06 -1.13
C SER A 27 -11.37 -1.33 -1.69
N TYR A 28 -12.08 -2.21 -0.98
CA TYR A 28 -12.38 -3.56 -1.46
C TYR A 28 -13.86 -3.72 -1.77
N LYS A 29 -14.17 -4.15 -3.00
CA LYS A 29 -15.54 -4.44 -3.45
C LYS A 29 -15.56 -5.84 -4.05
N GLU A 30 -16.68 -6.54 -3.92
CA GLU A 30 -16.87 -7.84 -4.55
C GLU A 30 -16.55 -7.75 -6.03
N ASN A 31 -15.72 -8.67 -6.51
CA ASN A 31 -15.26 -8.63 -7.89
C ASN A 31 -14.72 -10.02 -8.29
N PRO A 32 -14.58 -10.30 -9.60
CA PRO A 32 -14.11 -11.61 -10.06
C PRO A 32 -12.57 -11.74 -10.10
N HIS A 33 -11.83 -10.70 -9.78
CA HIS A 33 -10.37 -10.66 -10.01
C HIS A 33 -9.54 -10.86 -8.75
N VAL A 34 -9.94 -10.25 -7.62
CA VAL A 34 -9.15 -10.23 -6.40
C VAL A 34 -10.01 -10.63 -5.21
N LYS A 35 -9.56 -11.61 -4.46
CA LYS A 35 -10.21 -12.07 -3.24
C LYS A 35 -9.46 -11.50 -2.03
N LEU A 36 -10.16 -11.42 -0.90
CA LEU A 36 -9.50 -10.99 0.35
C LEU A 36 -8.30 -11.87 0.68
N GLY A 37 -8.39 -13.17 0.39
CA GLY A 37 -7.31 -14.11 0.62
C GLY A 37 -6.08 -13.92 -0.27
N ASP A 38 -6.19 -13.10 -1.32
CA ASP A 38 -5.07 -12.80 -2.21
C ASP A 38 -4.24 -11.63 -1.69
N LEU A 39 -4.67 -10.99 -0.61
CA LEU A 39 -4.07 -9.79 -0.06
C LEU A 39 -3.42 -10.06 1.30
N ALA A 40 -2.45 -9.23 1.65
CA ALA A 40 -1.79 -9.26 2.95
C ALA A 40 -1.76 -7.86 3.55
N TYR A 41 -1.83 -7.80 4.88
CA TYR A 41 -1.77 -6.56 5.65
C TYR A 41 -0.35 -6.39 6.17
N LEU A 42 0.25 -5.25 5.88
CA LEU A 42 1.62 -4.94 6.27
C LEU A 42 1.67 -3.78 7.24
N ARG A 43 2.57 -3.91 8.23
CA ARG A 43 2.98 -2.79 9.08
C ARG A 43 4.43 -2.51 8.77
N VAL A 44 4.75 -1.24 8.57
CA VAL A 44 6.13 -0.80 8.27
C VAL A 44 6.45 0.44 9.09
N ARG A 45 7.74 0.73 9.22
CA ARG A 45 8.20 1.97 9.81
C ARG A 45 8.77 2.87 8.74
N TYR A 46 8.71 4.16 8.96
CA TYR A 46 9.29 5.14 8.04
C TYR A 46 9.66 6.40 8.80
N TYR A 47 10.56 7.19 8.23
CA TYR A 47 10.84 8.53 8.72
C TYR A 47 9.89 9.50 8.02
N ASP A 48 9.19 10.34 8.80
CA ASP A 48 8.34 11.36 8.21
C ASP A 48 9.19 12.58 7.75
N PHE A 49 8.55 13.63 7.28
CA PHE A 49 9.25 14.81 6.78
C PHE A 49 9.92 15.65 7.88
N GLU A 50 9.65 15.33 9.14
CA GLU A 50 10.37 15.90 10.27
C GLU A 50 11.47 14.95 10.78
N HIS A 51 11.74 13.90 10.01
CA HIS A 51 12.70 12.84 10.31
C HIS A 51 12.40 12.12 11.62
N LYS A 52 11.11 11.99 11.94
CA LYS A 52 10.63 11.22 13.09
C LYS A 52 10.13 9.86 12.63
N VAL A 53 10.36 8.84 13.45
CA VAL A 53 9.91 7.49 13.13
C VAL A 53 8.40 7.37 13.31
N GLN A 54 7.73 6.90 12.27
CA GLN A 54 6.30 6.64 12.26
C GLN A 54 6.02 5.21 11.85
N SER A 55 4.82 4.75 12.13
CA SER A 55 4.35 3.43 11.72
C SER A 55 3.27 3.60 10.65
N GLY A 56 3.36 2.83 9.56
CA GLY A 56 2.40 2.89 8.49
C GLY A 56 1.74 1.55 8.21
N GLU A 57 0.67 1.60 7.42
CA GLU A 57 -0.11 0.44 7.02
C GLU A 57 -0.15 0.34 5.51
N LEU A 58 -0.01 -0.87 4.99
CA LEU A 58 -0.16 -1.15 3.56
C LEU A 58 -0.94 -2.45 3.37
N ILE A 59 -1.68 -2.53 2.27
CA ILE A 59 -2.26 -3.79 1.82
C ILE A 59 -1.71 -4.03 0.42
N VAL A 60 -1.12 -5.20 0.23
CA VAL A 60 -0.50 -5.59 -1.05
C VAL A 60 -0.88 -7.02 -1.38
N ALA A 61 -0.59 -7.46 -2.60
CA ALA A 61 -0.76 -8.87 -2.96
C ALA A 61 0.04 -9.74 -1.99
N ARG A 62 -0.57 -10.82 -1.53
CA ARG A 62 0.08 -11.75 -0.59
C ARG A 62 1.44 -12.22 -1.08
N LYS A 63 1.53 -12.53 -2.38
CA LYS A 63 2.77 -13.02 -3.00
C LYS A 63 3.91 -12.01 -2.93
N LEU A 64 3.61 -10.74 -2.77
CA LEU A 64 4.59 -9.66 -2.78
C LEU A 64 4.91 -9.13 -1.39
N ALA A 65 4.29 -9.69 -0.35
CA ALA A 65 4.42 -9.17 1.01
C ALA A 65 5.88 -9.08 1.47
N GLN A 66 6.65 -10.16 1.29
CA GLN A 66 8.05 -10.20 1.71
C GLN A 66 8.88 -9.14 0.96
N GLU A 67 8.67 -9.04 -0.34
CA GLU A 67 9.40 -8.09 -1.17
C GLU A 67 9.08 -6.64 -0.79
N VAL A 68 7.82 -6.35 -0.48
CA VAL A 68 7.42 -5.00 -0.06
C VAL A 68 8.02 -4.66 1.30
N LEU A 69 8.03 -5.59 2.24
CA LEU A 69 8.69 -5.38 3.53
C LEU A 69 10.17 -5.04 3.33
N ASP A 70 10.84 -5.77 2.44
CA ASP A 70 12.25 -5.55 2.14
C ASP A 70 12.47 -4.15 1.55
N ILE A 71 11.62 -3.72 0.62
CA ILE A 71 11.70 -2.39 0.01
C ILE A 71 11.56 -1.29 1.08
N PHE A 72 10.53 -1.37 1.91
CA PHE A 72 10.31 -0.34 2.92
C PHE A 72 11.37 -0.36 4.02
N TYR A 73 11.92 -1.53 4.33
CA TYR A 73 13.03 -1.61 5.26
C TYR A 73 14.28 -0.92 4.68
N GLU A 74 14.58 -1.12 3.41
CA GLU A 74 15.69 -0.44 2.73
C GLU A 74 15.51 1.08 2.73
N LEU A 75 14.29 1.55 2.46
CA LEU A 75 13.99 2.98 2.50
C LEU A 75 14.20 3.54 3.92
N PHE A 76 13.76 2.80 4.92
CA PHE A 76 13.92 3.18 6.31
C PHE A 76 15.40 3.24 6.72
N GLU A 77 16.16 2.20 6.41
CA GLU A 77 17.60 2.15 6.69
C GLU A 77 18.36 3.27 6.01
N GLY A 78 17.94 3.64 4.81
CA GLY A 78 18.55 4.73 4.05
C GLY A 78 18.12 6.12 4.50
N GLY A 79 17.21 6.22 5.47
CA GLY A 79 16.71 7.50 5.97
C GLY A 79 15.80 8.23 4.99
N TYR A 80 15.22 7.52 4.02
CA TYR A 80 14.32 8.14 3.04
C TYR A 80 13.03 8.60 3.73
N GLU A 81 12.66 9.86 3.53
CA GLU A 81 11.51 10.44 4.20
C GLU A 81 10.24 10.28 3.39
N ILE A 82 9.19 9.83 4.07
CA ILE A 82 7.86 9.61 3.48
C ILE A 82 6.87 10.39 4.34
N GLU A 83 6.01 11.19 3.72
CA GLU A 83 5.14 12.04 4.52
C GLU A 83 4.16 11.26 5.36
N LYS A 84 3.49 10.27 4.78
CA LYS A 84 2.57 9.39 5.49
C LYS A 84 2.34 8.11 4.71
N ILE A 85 1.97 7.05 5.43
CA ILE A 85 1.61 5.76 4.82
C ILE A 85 0.32 5.30 5.48
N ARG A 86 -0.83 5.50 4.82
CA ARG A 86 -2.16 5.18 5.33
C ARG A 86 -2.95 4.42 4.28
N LEU A 87 -3.87 3.57 4.73
CA LEU A 87 -4.80 2.94 3.79
C LEU A 87 -5.64 4.01 3.10
N VAL A 88 -5.92 3.81 1.81
CA VAL A 88 -6.73 4.75 1.04
C VAL A 88 -8.14 4.89 1.62
N ASP A 89 -8.55 3.93 2.44
CA ASP A 89 -9.85 3.93 3.11
C ASP A 89 -10.04 5.15 4.03
N GLU A 90 -8.94 5.72 4.52
CA GLU A 90 -8.99 6.97 5.30
C GLU A 90 -9.38 8.17 4.44
N TYR A 91 -9.38 8.01 3.11
CA TYR A 91 -9.80 9.02 2.13
C TYR A 91 -11.04 8.55 1.38
N ASP A 92 -11.81 7.60 1.95
CA ASP A 92 -12.97 6.99 1.32
C ASP A 92 -12.62 6.33 -0.03
N ALA A 93 -11.40 5.81 -0.14
CA ALA A 93 -10.82 5.22 -1.34
C ALA A 93 -10.76 6.19 -2.53
N ASP A 94 -10.83 7.48 -2.26
CA ASP A 94 -10.69 8.51 -3.30
C ASP A 94 -9.20 8.72 -3.58
N ASP A 95 -8.76 8.25 -4.74
CA ASP A 95 -7.36 8.28 -5.14
C ASP A 95 -6.82 9.71 -5.24
N GLU A 96 -7.61 10.65 -5.77
CA GLU A 96 -7.18 12.04 -5.88
C GLU A 96 -6.97 12.69 -4.52
N ARG A 97 -7.86 12.42 -3.57
CA ARG A 97 -7.73 12.95 -2.21
C ARG A 97 -6.51 12.37 -1.51
N SER A 98 -6.29 11.07 -1.67
CA SER A 98 -5.12 10.40 -1.09
C SER A 98 -3.83 10.98 -1.65
N MET A 99 -3.74 11.13 -2.97
CA MET A 99 -2.57 11.71 -3.62
C MET A 99 -2.36 13.17 -3.27
N ALA A 100 -3.43 13.95 -3.20
CA ALA A 100 -3.36 15.37 -2.85
C ALA A 100 -2.82 15.59 -1.43
N ASP A 101 -3.01 14.63 -0.54
CA ASP A 101 -2.49 14.65 0.82
C ASP A 101 -1.09 14.02 0.91
N ASN A 102 -0.48 13.75 -0.24
CA ASN A 102 0.83 13.10 -0.36
C ASN A 102 0.89 11.75 0.37
N ASN A 103 -0.24 11.04 0.42
CA ASN A 103 -0.31 9.76 1.09
C ASN A 103 0.29 8.65 0.24
N SER A 104 1.20 7.88 0.83
CA SER A 104 1.75 6.67 0.21
C SER A 104 0.80 5.51 0.49
N SER A 105 0.43 4.78 -0.54
CA SER A 105 -0.56 3.70 -0.43
C SER A 105 -0.37 2.65 -1.51
N ALA A 106 -1.07 1.53 -1.37
CA ALA A 106 -0.96 0.43 -2.32
C ALA A 106 -2.33 0.00 -2.84
N PHE A 107 -3.01 -0.91 -2.14
CA PHE A 107 -4.25 -1.49 -2.63
C PHE A 107 -5.40 -0.50 -2.72
N ASN A 108 -6.08 -0.50 -3.86
CA ASN A 108 -7.35 0.20 -4.07
C ASN A 108 -8.01 -0.42 -5.29
N TYR A 109 -9.15 -1.09 -5.09
CA TYR A 109 -9.84 -1.71 -6.21
C TYR A 109 -10.60 -0.64 -7.00
N ARG A 110 -10.12 -0.36 -8.20
CA ARG A 110 -10.70 0.65 -9.10
C ARG A 110 -10.28 0.41 -10.55
N VAL A 111 -11.05 0.98 -11.46
CA VAL A 111 -10.64 0.99 -12.87
C VAL A 111 -9.74 2.20 -13.11
N VAL A 112 -8.91 2.11 -14.13
CA VAL A 112 -8.11 3.25 -14.57
C VAL A 112 -9.07 4.29 -15.18
N ALA A 113 -8.94 5.56 -14.78
CA ALA A 113 -9.83 6.63 -15.21
C ALA A 113 -9.97 6.69 -16.72
N GLY A 114 -11.21 6.74 -17.18
CA GLY A 114 -11.54 6.81 -18.62
C GLY A 114 -11.41 5.50 -19.37
N THR A 115 -11.23 4.38 -18.67
CA THR A 115 -11.07 3.06 -19.30
C THR A 115 -11.91 2.01 -18.57
N ASN A 116 -11.95 0.79 -19.15
CA ASN A 116 -12.51 -0.39 -18.48
C ASN A 116 -11.40 -1.27 -17.89
N THR A 117 -10.16 -0.78 -17.93
CA THR A 117 -9.00 -1.52 -17.44
C THR A 117 -8.91 -1.40 -15.93
N ILE A 118 -8.68 -2.54 -15.25
CA ILE A 118 -8.50 -2.57 -13.81
C ILE A 118 -7.09 -2.09 -13.48
N SER A 119 -6.99 -1.16 -12.53
CA SER A 119 -5.70 -0.62 -12.08
C SER A 119 -4.83 -1.71 -11.45
N ALA A 120 -3.51 -1.60 -11.60
CA ALA A 120 -2.56 -2.48 -10.90
C ALA A 120 -2.72 -2.39 -9.38
N HIS A 121 -3.18 -1.24 -8.86
CA HIS A 121 -3.52 -1.09 -7.45
C HIS A 121 -4.63 -2.06 -7.01
N SER A 122 -5.52 -2.43 -7.92
CA SER A 122 -6.60 -3.37 -7.63
C SER A 122 -6.09 -4.77 -7.30
N TYR A 123 -4.90 -5.11 -7.75
CA TYR A 123 -4.28 -6.41 -7.47
C TYR A 123 -3.27 -6.34 -6.33
N GLY A 124 -3.10 -5.16 -5.70
CA GLY A 124 -2.06 -4.96 -4.70
C GLY A 124 -0.65 -5.00 -5.27
N ARG A 125 -0.49 -4.66 -6.55
CA ARG A 125 0.79 -4.73 -7.28
C ARG A 125 1.38 -3.38 -7.62
N ALA A 126 0.84 -2.30 -7.08
CA ALA A 126 1.34 -0.97 -7.30
C ALA A 126 1.40 -0.23 -5.97
N ILE A 127 2.40 0.63 -5.82
CA ILE A 127 2.61 1.44 -4.62
C ILE A 127 2.88 2.87 -5.08
N ASP A 128 2.16 3.81 -4.50
CA ASP A 128 2.42 5.25 -4.66
C ASP A 128 3.22 5.70 -3.45
N ILE A 129 4.43 6.19 -3.66
CA ILE A 129 5.28 6.70 -2.58
C ILE A 129 5.48 8.19 -2.78
N ASN A 130 5.05 9.00 -1.80
CA ASN A 130 5.11 10.47 -1.88
C ASN A 130 4.59 10.96 -3.23
N PRO A 131 3.33 10.69 -3.60
CA PRO A 131 2.86 10.91 -4.97
C PRO A 131 2.88 12.35 -5.45
N LEU A 132 2.86 13.35 -4.55
CA LEU A 132 3.01 14.75 -4.95
C LEU A 132 4.43 15.09 -5.40
N ILE A 133 5.41 14.32 -4.93
CA ILE A 133 6.82 14.56 -5.21
C ILE A 133 7.33 13.63 -6.30
N ASN A 134 6.85 12.39 -6.29
CA ASN A 134 7.28 11.35 -7.21
C ASN A 134 6.20 11.09 -8.25
N PRO A 135 6.27 11.68 -9.45
CA PRO A 135 5.35 11.33 -10.52
C PRO A 135 5.62 9.89 -10.95
N TYR A 136 4.81 9.37 -11.88
CA TYR A 136 4.98 8.00 -12.37
C TYR A 136 6.43 7.74 -12.80
N ILE A 137 7.02 6.68 -12.25
CA ILE A 137 8.42 6.32 -12.51
C ILE A 137 8.61 4.90 -13.06
N GLY A 138 7.52 4.14 -13.26
CA GLY A 138 7.59 2.80 -13.81
C GLY A 138 7.67 1.71 -12.77
N PHE A 139 8.32 0.60 -13.11
CA PHE A 139 8.43 -0.56 -12.25
C PHE A 139 9.62 -0.48 -11.31
N ILE A 140 9.38 -0.88 -10.06
CA ILE A 140 10.43 -1.07 -9.06
C ILE A 140 10.25 -2.48 -8.54
N ARG A 141 11.23 -3.37 -8.78
CA ARG A 141 11.19 -4.79 -8.36
C ARG A 141 9.87 -5.48 -8.72
N GLY A 142 9.35 -5.23 -9.93
CA GLY A 142 8.09 -5.80 -10.38
C GLY A 142 6.85 -5.05 -9.93
N PHE A 143 7.02 -3.95 -9.20
CA PHE A 143 5.93 -3.06 -8.82
C PHE A 143 5.92 -1.82 -9.71
N MET A 144 4.71 -1.28 -9.93
CA MET A 144 4.55 0.01 -10.57
C MET A 144 4.47 1.06 -9.47
N SER A 145 5.31 2.08 -9.54
CA SER A 145 5.29 3.20 -8.61
C SER A 145 4.82 4.44 -9.35
N ILE A 146 3.94 5.17 -8.74
CA ILE A 146 3.36 6.37 -9.32
C ILE A 146 3.58 7.55 -8.40
#